data_5c9e4f004242fff768c4149960f0d491
#
_entry.id   5c9e4f004242fff768c4149960f0d491
#
_cell.length_a   1.000
_cell.length_b   1.000
_cell.length_c   1.000
_cell.angle_alpha   90.00
_cell.angle_beta   90.00
_cell.angle_gamma   90.00
#
_symmetry.space_group_name_H-M   'P 1'
#
loop_
_entity.id
_entity.type
_entity.pdbx_description
1 polymer ?
#
loop_
_entity_poly.entity_id
_entity_poly.type
_entity_poly.pdbx_seq_one_letter_code
_entity_poly.pdbx_strand_id
1 'polypeptide(L)'
;MKKLLVFLAAAACTFTACQNEATTEQQPTNSEAAHFLPPLMGWSSWNTYHVNINEALIKSQADAMVRTGLKDAGYLYINTDDGFFGWRDETGLMHTHPDRFPNGMKPVADHIHSLGLKAGIYSDAGTNTCGSMGDNDERGIGSGLYGHEQIDLDLYLKEWGFDFIKIDFCGGSELGLDEEAQYTNIVNAIHRTGRDDVSINICRWAYPGTWAENIARSWRMSGDIQDNWNSVKSIIGESLYLSAFAGNGHYNDMDMLEIGRSLTPSEEEVHFGMWCIMSSPLLIGCDMTNIRPSSLELLKNQELIALDQDPLGLQAYVAQRFGDCYVFVKDIEQLHGNARAVAFYNPTEEPFTFDIDLKTLELGGSVKLRDLVHHTDLGAFSGTFSYTVQPHGVLIVRAEAEQRLEADTYEAEWAYLPFYNELGTRRRMINFLPEEGASGGMVVTNIGGQAGNDVVWRNVYSETGGDYEMTVYYTAKHLRTAKTRDLVVSVNGKALPALTDLHSETVQSLTLNVHLEPGFNTVSMSNPYYWAPDIDRFEIKKL
;
A
#
# COMPACT_ATOMS: atom_id res chain seq x y z
N MET A 1 45.33 21.02 -72.28
CA MET A 1 46.48 20.97 -71.36
C MET A 1 46.15 21.82 -70.13
N LYS A 2 45.53 21.33 -69.14
CA LYS A 2 45.48 21.97 -67.83
C LYS A 2 45.46 20.82 -66.80
N LYS A 3 46.52 20.73 -66.00
CA LYS A 3 46.67 19.77 -64.90
C LYS A 3 45.78 20.18 -63.76
N LEU A 4 44.95 19.26 -63.27
CA LEU A 4 44.16 19.43 -62.07
C LEU A 4 44.87 18.66 -60.93
N LEU A 5 45.35 19.43 -59.94
CA LEU A 5 45.91 18.90 -58.70
C LEU A 5 44.73 18.49 -57.78
N VAL A 6 44.74 17.28 -57.37
CA VAL A 6 43.85 16.79 -56.31
C VAL A 6 44.61 16.85 -55.00
N PHE A 7 44.11 17.65 -54.02
CA PHE A 7 44.57 17.65 -52.64
C PHE A 7 43.82 16.57 -51.88
N LEU A 8 44.53 15.57 -51.38
CA LEU A 8 44.03 14.67 -50.34
C LEU A 8 44.17 15.37 -48.99
N ALA A 9 43.06 15.66 -48.34
CA ALA A 9 43.02 16.03 -46.92
C ALA A 9 42.82 14.78 -46.09
N ALA A 10 43.82 14.37 -45.32
CA ALA A 10 43.71 13.32 -44.33
C ALA A 10 43.01 13.89 -43.08
N ALA A 11 41.78 13.44 -42.80
CA ALA A 11 41.11 13.73 -41.56
C ALA A 11 41.57 12.72 -40.50
N ALA A 12 42.32 13.22 -39.51
CA ALA A 12 42.64 12.45 -38.30
C ALA A 12 41.41 12.44 -37.40
N CYS A 13 40.74 11.29 -37.29
CA CYS A 13 39.73 11.06 -36.26
C CYS A 13 40.43 10.83 -34.92
N THR A 14 40.39 11.82 -34.05
CA THR A 14 40.70 11.64 -32.63
C THR A 14 39.51 10.97 -31.96
N PHE A 15 39.67 9.72 -31.54
CA PHE A 15 38.74 9.05 -30.63
C PHE A 15 38.86 9.68 -29.26
N THR A 16 37.89 10.54 -28.92
CA THR A 16 37.68 10.96 -27.53
C THR A 16 36.91 9.84 -26.83
N ALA A 17 37.59 9.15 -25.94
CA ALA A 17 36.93 8.20 -25.04
C ALA A 17 36.00 8.99 -24.12
N CYS A 18 34.70 8.85 -24.30
CA CYS A 18 33.71 9.21 -23.27
C CYS A 18 33.93 8.30 -22.09
N GLN A 19 34.54 8.79 -21.05
CA GLN A 19 34.43 8.21 -19.73
C GLN A 19 32.98 8.45 -19.27
N ASN A 20 32.20 7.39 -19.19
CA ASN A 20 30.97 7.38 -18.41
C ASN A 20 31.37 7.55 -16.95
N GLU A 21 31.23 8.76 -16.43
CA GLU A 21 31.13 8.95 -14.99
C GLU A 21 29.87 8.23 -14.52
N ALA A 22 30.07 7.14 -13.81
CA ALA A 22 29.03 6.52 -13.01
C ALA A 22 28.57 7.60 -12.01
N THR A 23 27.38 8.13 -12.22
CA THR A 23 26.67 8.89 -11.20
C THR A 23 26.45 7.96 -10.02
N THR A 24 27.29 8.08 -9.00
CA THR A 24 27.02 7.60 -7.66
C THR A 24 25.74 8.31 -7.22
N GLU A 25 24.62 7.60 -7.20
CA GLU A 25 23.45 8.06 -6.47
C GLU A 25 23.90 8.23 -5.01
N GLN A 26 24.06 9.47 -4.61
CA GLN A 26 24.24 9.85 -3.24
C GLN A 26 22.98 9.44 -2.50
N GLN A 27 23.13 8.58 -1.47
CA GLN A 27 22.11 8.42 -0.43
C GLN A 27 21.65 9.82 -0.01
N PRO A 28 20.35 10.05 0.18
CA PRO A 28 19.84 11.35 0.62
C PRO A 28 20.46 11.67 1.98
N THR A 29 21.39 12.62 1.98
CA THR A 29 21.86 13.29 3.18
C THR A 29 20.66 13.99 3.81
N ASN A 30 20.48 13.80 5.11
CA ASN A 30 19.54 14.51 5.97
C ASN A 30 19.48 16.01 5.64
N SER A 31 18.62 16.42 4.74
CA SER A 31 18.26 17.82 4.53
C SER A 31 16.81 17.87 4.05
N GLU A 32 15.99 18.43 4.91
CA GLU A 32 14.54 18.59 4.86
C GLU A 32 13.81 17.29 5.22
N ALA A 33 13.24 17.26 6.41
CA ALA A 33 12.24 16.27 6.77
C ALA A 33 11.16 16.33 5.69
N ALA A 34 11.15 15.33 4.81
CA ALA A 34 10.05 15.14 3.88
C ALA A 34 8.77 15.28 4.72
N HIS A 35 7.87 16.17 4.31
CA HIS A 35 6.64 16.40 5.06
C HIS A 35 5.93 15.06 5.15
N PHE A 36 5.98 14.42 6.34
CA PHE A 36 5.25 13.19 6.58
C PHE A 36 3.78 13.46 6.31
N LEU A 37 3.21 12.72 5.37
CA LEU A 37 1.80 12.76 5.03
C LEU A 37 1.19 11.45 5.53
N PRO A 38 0.47 11.46 6.67
CA PRO A 38 -0.16 10.24 7.20
C PRO A 38 -1.28 9.74 6.29
N PRO A 39 -1.77 8.50 6.46
CA PRO A 39 -2.97 8.01 5.78
C PRO A 39 -4.13 8.99 5.95
N LEU A 40 -4.98 9.09 4.93
CA LEU A 40 -6.10 10.01 4.93
C LEU A 40 -7.19 9.53 5.89
N MET A 41 -7.72 10.43 6.71
CA MET A 41 -8.85 10.16 7.60
C MET A 41 -10.05 11.04 7.22
N GLY A 42 -11.24 10.42 7.05
CA GLY A 42 -12.42 11.14 6.62
C GLY A 42 -13.68 10.29 6.55
N TRP A 43 -14.60 10.74 5.74
CA TRP A 43 -15.86 10.08 5.41
C TRP A 43 -16.04 10.09 3.88
N SER A 44 -16.68 9.05 3.33
CA SER A 44 -17.05 9.00 1.92
C SER A 44 -18.49 8.54 1.77
N SER A 45 -19.19 9.06 0.74
CA SER A 45 -20.62 8.89 0.60
C SER A 45 -21.05 7.53 0.04
N TRP A 46 -20.13 6.76 -0.58
CA TRP A 46 -20.50 5.63 -1.44
C TRP A 46 -21.25 4.52 -0.71
N ASN A 47 -20.64 3.92 0.33
CA ASN A 47 -21.14 2.66 0.90
C ASN A 47 -22.54 2.72 1.51
N THR A 48 -22.99 3.89 2.00
CA THR A 48 -24.34 4.06 2.53
C THR A 48 -25.32 4.59 1.48
N TYR A 49 -24.87 5.47 0.59
CA TYR A 49 -25.79 6.25 -0.23
C TYR A 49 -25.68 5.96 -1.73
N HIS A 50 -24.61 5.32 -2.17
CA HIS A 50 -24.33 5.12 -3.61
C HIS A 50 -24.48 6.46 -4.37
N VAL A 51 -25.11 6.45 -5.53
CA VAL A 51 -25.41 7.65 -6.31
C VAL A 51 -26.54 8.52 -5.73
N ASN A 52 -27.20 8.08 -4.63
CA ASN A 52 -28.36 8.78 -4.04
C ASN A 52 -27.94 9.87 -3.05
N ILE A 53 -27.10 10.77 -3.48
CA ILE A 53 -26.55 11.88 -2.71
C ILE A 53 -27.11 13.21 -3.17
N ASN A 54 -27.06 14.22 -2.29
CA ASN A 54 -27.41 15.59 -2.62
C ASN A 54 -26.67 16.60 -1.72
N GLU A 55 -26.75 17.88 -2.07
CA GLU A 55 -26.07 18.97 -1.36
C GLU A 55 -26.37 18.96 0.14
N ALA A 56 -27.65 18.80 0.53
CA ALA A 56 -28.06 18.83 1.94
C ALA A 56 -27.49 17.64 2.72
N LEU A 57 -27.45 16.44 2.12
CA LEU A 57 -26.89 15.25 2.71
C LEU A 57 -25.39 15.42 2.96
N ILE A 58 -24.60 15.82 1.95
CA ILE A 58 -23.16 16.01 2.12
C ILE A 58 -22.84 17.03 3.21
N LYS A 59 -23.54 18.17 3.21
CA LYS A 59 -23.40 19.18 4.26
C LYS A 59 -23.75 18.65 5.65
N SER A 60 -24.82 17.84 5.76
CA SER A 60 -25.21 17.23 7.06
C SER A 60 -24.17 16.26 7.61
N GLN A 61 -23.47 15.52 6.75
CA GLN A 61 -22.36 14.64 7.14
C GLN A 61 -21.14 15.47 7.59
N ALA A 62 -20.82 16.56 6.92
CA ALA A 62 -19.78 17.50 7.36
C ALA A 62 -20.09 18.10 8.75
N ASP A 63 -21.32 18.53 8.98
CA ASP A 63 -21.78 19.01 10.27
C ASP A 63 -21.71 17.91 11.35
N ALA A 64 -22.05 16.66 10.99
CA ALA A 64 -21.97 15.51 11.90
C ALA A 64 -20.53 15.19 12.28
N MET A 65 -19.58 15.25 11.36
CA MET A 65 -18.15 15.08 11.62
C MET A 65 -17.66 15.98 12.76
N VAL A 66 -18.07 17.25 12.74
CA VAL A 66 -17.73 18.20 13.80
C VAL A 66 -18.52 17.93 15.09
N ARG A 67 -19.84 17.74 14.98
CA ARG A 67 -20.72 17.57 16.15
C ARG A 67 -20.40 16.31 16.97
N THR A 68 -19.98 15.22 16.32
CA THR A 68 -19.67 13.96 16.99
C THR A 68 -18.25 13.92 17.59
N GLY A 69 -17.42 14.93 17.32
CA GLY A 69 -16.03 15.00 17.75
C GLY A 69 -15.06 14.19 16.88
N LEU A 70 -15.49 13.64 15.75
CA LEU A 70 -14.62 12.92 14.83
C LEU A 70 -13.55 13.83 14.22
N LYS A 71 -13.89 15.10 13.94
CA LYS A 71 -12.91 16.10 13.51
C LYS A 71 -11.75 16.24 14.52
N ASP A 72 -12.08 16.32 15.81
CA ASP A 72 -11.08 16.45 16.88
C ASP A 72 -10.24 15.17 17.05
N ALA A 73 -10.79 14.02 16.63
CA ALA A 73 -10.07 12.74 16.57
C ALA A 73 -9.14 12.61 15.36
N GLY A 74 -9.20 13.53 14.39
CA GLY A 74 -8.31 13.55 13.23
C GLY A 74 -8.99 13.33 11.87
N TYR A 75 -10.31 13.07 11.82
CA TYR A 75 -11.04 12.91 10.55
C TYR A 75 -11.29 14.27 9.90
N LEU A 76 -10.60 14.54 8.80
CA LEU A 76 -10.60 15.86 8.19
C LEU A 76 -11.28 15.93 6.82
N TYR A 77 -11.47 14.81 6.13
CA TYR A 77 -11.98 14.81 4.77
C TYR A 77 -13.46 14.42 4.70
N ILE A 78 -14.22 15.14 3.88
CA ILE A 78 -15.59 14.81 3.47
C ILE A 78 -15.57 14.57 1.96
N ASN A 79 -15.67 13.31 1.55
CA ASN A 79 -15.55 12.92 0.17
C ASN A 79 -16.93 12.67 -0.45
N THR A 80 -17.27 13.48 -1.46
CA THR A 80 -18.44 13.27 -2.30
C THR A 80 -18.04 12.28 -3.40
N ASP A 81 -18.56 11.07 -3.32
CA ASP A 81 -18.38 10.02 -4.34
C ASP A 81 -19.29 10.22 -5.55
N ASP A 82 -19.50 9.21 -6.40
CA ASP A 82 -20.32 9.29 -7.60
C ASP A 82 -21.77 9.72 -7.31
N GLY A 83 -22.45 10.33 -8.29
CA GLY A 83 -23.86 10.76 -8.20
C GLY A 83 -24.10 12.26 -8.24
N PHE A 84 -23.06 13.10 -8.37
CA PHE A 84 -23.22 14.56 -8.49
C PHE A 84 -23.27 15.06 -9.94
N PHE A 85 -22.96 14.23 -10.91
CA PHE A 85 -22.88 14.58 -12.33
C PHE A 85 -24.24 14.95 -12.92
N GLY A 86 -24.23 15.88 -13.87
CA GLY A 86 -25.41 16.35 -14.59
C GLY A 86 -25.29 16.12 -16.10
N TRP A 87 -24.60 16.99 -16.80
CA TRP A 87 -24.36 16.91 -18.23
C TRP A 87 -23.15 17.73 -18.65
N ARG A 88 -22.60 17.44 -19.83
CA ARG A 88 -21.61 18.32 -20.46
C ARG A 88 -22.30 19.25 -21.47
N ASP A 89 -21.90 20.52 -21.47
CA ASP A 89 -22.36 21.48 -22.45
C ASP A 89 -21.55 21.39 -23.77
N GLU A 90 -21.89 22.25 -24.75
CA GLU A 90 -21.26 22.29 -26.07
C GLU A 90 -19.74 22.61 -26.00
N THR A 91 -19.27 23.20 -24.92
CA THR A 91 -17.83 23.49 -24.67
C THR A 91 -17.10 22.33 -24.02
N GLY A 92 -17.82 21.28 -23.60
CA GLY A 92 -17.32 20.14 -22.86
C GLY A 92 -17.28 20.35 -21.34
N LEU A 93 -17.75 21.51 -20.83
CA LEU A 93 -17.77 21.80 -19.41
C LEU A 93 -18.80 20.93 -18.69
N MET A 94 -18.41 20.31 -17.57
CA MET A 94 -19.29 19.52 -16.72
C MET A 94 -20.21 20.41 -15.87
N HIS A 95 -21.50 20.09 -15.89
CA HIS A 95 -22.52 20.67 -15.01
C HIS A 95 -22.96 19.62 -13.98
N THR A 96 -23.36 20.08 -12.81
CA THR A 96 -23.85 19.22 -11.72
C THR A 96 -25.29 18.75 -11.94
N HIS A 97 -25.70 17.71 -11.22
CA HIS A 97 -27.06 17.19 -11.24
C HIS A 97 -28.05 18.28 -10.81
N PRO A 98 -29.05 18.65 -11.65
CA PRO A 98 -29.88 19.84 -11.43
C PRO A 98 -30.76 19.77 -10.18
N ASP A 99 -31.19 18.56 -9.77
CA ASP A 99 -32.05 18.38 -8.60
C ASP A 99 -31.26 18.06 -7.33
N ARG A 100 -30.14 17.32 -7.46
CA ARG A 100 -29.32 16.90 -6.33
C ARG A 100 -28.36 18.01 -5.88
N PHE A 101 -27.76 18.73 -6.83
CA PHE A 101 -26.78 19.80 -6.61
C PHE A 101 -27.13 21.06 -7.43
N PRO A 102 -28.31 21.66 -7.18
CA PRO A 102 -28.82 22.78 -8.00
C PRO A 102 -27.96 24.04 -7.93
N ASN A 103 -27.15 24.18 -6.86
CA ASN A 103 -26.25 25.31 -6.64
C ASN A 103 -24.81 25.03 -7.08
N GLY A 104 -24.53 23.85 -7.67
CA GLY A 104 -23.19 23.40 -8.02
C GLY A 104 -22.43 22.80 -6.85
N MET A 105 -21.15 22.37 -7.09
CA MET A 105 -20.34 21.73 -6.06
C MET A 105 -19.53 22.74 -5.23
N LYS A 106 -19.28 23.95 -5.74
CA LYS A 106 -18.54 24.96 -4.99
C LYS A 106 -19.18 25.30 -3.62
N PRO A 107 -20.52 25.51 -3.48
CA PRO A 107 -21.14 25.75 -2.17
C PRO A 107 -21.06 24.56 -1.23
N VAL A 108 -20.86 23.34 -1.73
CA VAL A 108 -20.60 22.15 -0.91
C VAL A 108 -19.18 22.21 -0.35
N ALA A 109 -18.18 22.43 -1.20
CA ALA A 109 -16.79 22.58 -0.78
C ALA A 109 -16.61 23.76 0.17
N ASP A 110 -17.20 24.92 -0.12
CA ASP A 110 -17.15 26.11 0.75
C ASP A 110 -17.75 25.84 2.15
N HIS A 111 -18.85 25.06 2.24
CA HIS A 111 -19.43 24.65 3.52
C HIS A 111 -18.46 23.76 4.30
N ILE A 112 -17.91 22.74 3.67
CA ILE A 112 -16.93 21.83 4.27
C ILE A 112 -15.72 22.62 4.80
N HIS A 113 -15.17 23.52 3.98
CA HIS A 113 -14.05 24.38 4.36
C HIS A 113 -14.40 25.32 5.53
N SER A 114 -15.64 25.84 5.57
CA SER A 114 -16.08 26.72 6.66
C SER A 114 -16.06 26.04 8.04
N LEU A 115 -16.14 24.69 8.05
CA LEU A 115 -16.01 23.86 9.25
C LEU A 115 -14.55 23.50 9.58
N GLY A 116 -13.58 23.98 8.78
CA GLY A 116 -12.16 23.63 8.89
C GLY A 116 -11.88 22.16 8.51
N LEU A 117 -12.68 21.61 7.61
CA LEU A 117 -12.53 20.30 6.99
C LEU A 117 -12.00 20.46 5.58
N LYS A 118 -11.64 19.35 4.92
CA LYS A 118 -11.20 19.27 3.54
C LYS A 118 -12.25 18.59 2.68
N ALA A 119 -12.42 19.04 1.44
CA ALA A 119 -13.42 18.52 0.52
C ALA A 119 -12.79 17.54 -0.48
N GLY A 120 -13.38 16.36 -0.61
CA GLY A 120 -13.00 15.36 -1.61
C GLY A 120 -14.07 15.18 -2.68
N ILE A 121 -13.62 14.84 -3.89
CA ILE A 121 -14.48 14.61 -5.07
C ILE A 121 -14.11 13.29 -5.74
N TYR A 122 -14.98 12.82 -6.62
CA TYR A 122 -14.86 11.58 -7.38
C TYR A 122 -14.80 11.84 -8.88
N SER A 123 -14.13 10.96 -9.62
CA SER A 123 -14.30 10.81 -11.06
C SER A 123 -13.87 9.42 -11.54
N ASP A 124 -13.99 9.15 -12.84
CA ASP A 124 -13.51 7.94 -13.52
C ASP A 124 -12.49 8.30 -14.58
N ALA A 125 -11.50 7.45 -14.76
CA ALA A 125 -10.44 7.62 -15.76
C ALA A 125 -10.89 7.43 -17.21
N GLY A 126 -12.08 6.85 -17.42
CA GLY A 126 -12.71 6.66 -18.74
C GLY A 126 -13.75 7.71 -19.08
N THR A 127 -14.70 7.34 -19.94
CA THR A 127 -15.81 8.22 -20.36
C THR A 127 -17.05 8.10 -19.47
N ASN A 128 -17.26 6.93 -18.85
CA ASN A 128 -18.42 6.63 -18.04
C ASN A 128 -18.00 6.37 -16.60
N THR A 129 -18.84 6.71 -15.62
CA THR A 129 -18.54 6.45 -14.20
C THR A 129 -19.04 5.07 -13.77
N CYS A 130 -18.55 4.57 -12.63
CA CYS A 130 -18.98 3.28 -12.07
C CYS A 130 -20.47 3.29 -11.71
N GLY A 131 -21.02 4.39 -11.21
CA GLY A 131 -22.45 4.53 -10.91
C GLY A 131 -23.35 4.40 -12.13
N SER A 132 -22.86 4.77 -13.31
CA SER A 132 -23.62 4.56 -14.57
C SER A 132 -23.73 3.07 -14.94
N MET A 133 -22.75 2.25 -14.51
CA MET A 133 -22.71 0.81 -14.80
C MET A 133 -23.36 -0.02 -13.68
N GLY A 134 -23.08 0.30 -12.42
CA GLY A 134 -23.56 -0.46 -11.25
C GLY A 134 -24.93 -0.04 -10.77
N ASP A 135 -25.21 1.27 -10.70
CA ASP A 135 -26.43 1.84 -10.14
C ASP A 135 -27.40 2.38 -11.21
N ASN A 136 -27.08 2.21 -12.48
CA ASN A 136 -27.86 2.72 -13.62
C ASN A 136 -28.07 4.25 -13.58
N ASP A 137 -27.11 5.01 -13.05
CA ASP A 137 -27.17 6.47 -13.09
C ASP A 137 -26.84 6.98 -14.50
N GLU A 138 -27.89 7.30 -15.28
CA GLU A 138 -27.71 7.81 -16.63
C GLU A 138 -26.86 9.09 -16.70
N ARG A 139 -26.73 9.83 -15.60
CA ARG A 139 -25.92 11.05 -15.51
C ARG A 139 -24.42 10.77 -15.45
N GLY A 140 -24.03 9.55 -15.07
CA GLY A 140 -22.63 9.10 -15.11
C GLY A 140 -22.11 8.78 -16.52
N ILE A 141 -23.03 8.66 -17.52
CA ILE A 141 -22.65 8.41 -18.92
C ILE A 141 -22.03 9.69 -19.53
N GLY A 142 -20.81 9.58 -20.04
CA GLY A 142 -20.06 10.70 -20.61
C GLY A 142 -19.52 11.69 -19.58
N SER A 143 -19.55 11.34 -18.28
CA SER A 143 -19.13 12.23 -17.18
C SER A 143 -17.71 11.98 -16.69
N GLY A 144 -17.03 10.89 -17.12
CA GLY A 144 -15.65 10.62 -16.77
C GLY A 144 -14.64 11.55 -17.43
N LEU A 145 -13.39 11.46 -17.00
CA LEU A 145 -12.31 12.41 -17.35
C LEU A 145 -11.78 12.25 -18.78
N TYR A 146 -11.89 11.06 -19.37
CA TYR A 146 -11.24 10.75 -20.65
C TYR A 146 -11.61 11.73 -21.76
N GLY A 147 -10.59 12.44 -22.28
CA GLY A 147 -10.73 13.49 -23.27
C GLY A 147 -11.16 14.86 -22.72
N HIS A 148 -11.38 14.97 -21.40
CA HIS A 148 -11.79 16.19 -20.70
C HIS A 148 -10.92 16.49 -19.46
N GLU A 149 -9.79 15.78 -19.29
CA GLU A 149 -8.99 15.79 -18.07
C GLU A 149 -8.69 17.21 -17.59
N GLN A 150 -8.22 18.09 -18.47
CA GLN A 150 -7.80 19.43 -18.06
C GLN A 150 -8.99 20.32 -17.68
N ILE A 151 -10.07 20.31 -18.48
CA ILE A 151 -11.24 21.17 -18.22
C ILE A 151 -11.97 20.78 -16.93
N ASP A 152 -12.06 19.46 -16.66
CA ASP A 152 -12.72 18.96 -15.47
C ASP A 152 -11.87 19.20 -14.21
N LEU A 153 -10.56 18.95 -14.29
CA LEU A 153 -9.68 19.14 -13.14
C LEU A 153 -9.46 20.63 -12.81
N ASP A 154 -9.45 21.52 -13.81
CA ASP A 154 -9.51 22.96 -13.55
C ASP A 154 -10.82 23.34 -12.83
N LEU A 155 -11.97 22.78 -13.24
CA LEU A 155 -13.25 23.00 -12.60
C LEU A 155 -13.29 22.46 -11.16
N TYR A 156 -12.89 21.18 -10.97
CA TYR A 156 -13.01 20.51 -9.65
C TYR A 156 -12.02 21.06 -8.63
N LEU A 157 -10.77 21.26 -9.03
CA LEU A 157 -9.69 21.55 -8.09
C LEU A 157 -9.44 23.06 -7.91
N LYS A 158 -9.62 23.87 -8.99
CA LYS A 158 -9.40 25.32 -8.90
C LYS A 158 -10.68 26.09 -8.63
N GLU A 159 -11.73 25.84 -9.42
CA GLU A 159 -12.93 26.65 -9.32
C GLU A 159 -13.82 26.21 -8.15
N TRP A 160 -14.00 24.89 -7.97
CA TRP A 160 -14.76 24.36 -6.84
C TRP A 160 -13.92 24.22 -5.58
N GLY A 161 -12.60 24.04 -5.71
CA GLY A 161 -11.65 24.06 -4.60
C GLY A 161 -11.53 22.74 -3.83
N PHE A 162 -11.75 21.60 -4.46
CA PHE A 162 -11.57 20.29 -3.83
C PHE A 162 -10.10 19.98 -3.53
N ASP A 163 -9.84 19.24 -2.43
CA ASP A 163 -8.52 18.95 -1.86
C ASP A 163 -8.10 17.48 -2.02
N PHE A 164 -9.02 16.63 -2.47
CA PHE A 164 -8.82 15.20 -2.68
C PHE A 164 -9.63 14.76 -3.90
N ILE A 165 -9.10 13.82 -4.64
CA ILE A 165 -9.83 13.17 -5.74
C ILE A 165 -9.61 11.65 -5.72
N LYS A 166 -10.73 10.88 -5.72
CA LYS A 166 -10.75 9.45 -6.03
C LYS A 166 -11.01 9.28 -7.52
N ILE A 167 -10.21 8.46 -8.17
CA ILE A 167 -10.31 8.21 -9.61
C ILE A 167 -10.50 6.71 -9.84
N ASP A 168 -11.71 6.33 -10.24
CA ASP A 168 -12.06 4.96 -10.63
C ASP A 168 -11.62 4.64 -12.06
N PHE A 169 -11.79 3.39 -12.47
CA PHE A 169 -11.39 2.89 -13.80
C PHE A 169 -12.48 2.07 -14.52
N CYS A 170 -13.74 2.22 -14.15
CA CYS A 170 -14.86 1.51 -14.80
C CYS A 170 -14.92 1.82 -16.30
N GLY A 171 -15.04 3.10 -16.63
CA GLY A 171 -15.05 3.56 -18.03
C GLY A 171 -13.69 3.39 -18.71
N GLY A 172 -12.60 3.46 -17.95
CA GLY A 172 -11.26 3.16 -18.47
C GLY A 172 -11.13 1.70 -18.92
N SER A 173 -11.64 0.77 -18.12
CA SER A 173 -11.70 -0.66 -18.47
C SER A 173 -12.58 -0.93 -19.68
N GLU A 174 -13.74 -0.27 -19.77
CA GLU A 174 -14.67 -0.39 -20.92
C GLU A 174 -13.99 0.03 -22.23
N LEU A 175 -13.16 1.08 -22.18
CA LEU A 175 -12.39 1.56 -23.32
C LEU A 175 -11.11 0.76 -23.59
N GLY A 176 -10.69 -0.12 -22.67
CA GLY A 176 -9.45 -0.86 -22.76
C GLY A 176 -8.21 0.02 -22.69
N LEU A 177 -8.25 1.10 -21.89
CA LEU A 177 -7.12 2.01 -21.72
C LEU A 177 -5.97 1.32 -20.97
N ASP A 178 -4.75 1.76 -21.25
CA ASP A 178 -3.59 1.42 -20.42
C ASP A 178 -3.67 2.21 -19.10
N GLU A 179 -3.66 1.50 -17.99
CA GLU A 179 -3.93 2.08 -16.66
C GLU A 179 -2.84 3.06 -16.23
N GLU A 180 -1.57 2.65 -16.29
CA GLU A 180 -0.45 3.50 -15.91
C GLU A 180 -0.41 4.78 -16.77
N ALA A 181 -0.59 4.63 -18.09
CA ALA A 181 -0.57 5.77 -19.00
C ALA A 181 -1.74 6.73 -18.73
N GLN A 182 -2.96 6.22 -18.51
CA GLN A 182 -4.13 7.07 -18.28
C GLN A 182 -4.10 7.76 -16.92
N TYR A 183 -3.77 7.06 -15.84
CA TYR A 183 -3.61 7.70 -14.53
C TYR A 183 -2.49 8.74 -14.54
N THR A 184 -1.36 8.45 -15.21
CA THR A 184 -0.28 9.43 -15.39
C THR A 184 -0.74 10.67 -16.16
N ASN A 185 -1.55 10.50 -17.21
CA ASN A 185 -2.13 11.62 -17.96
C ASN A 185 -3.02 12.50 -17.07
N ILE A 186 -3.88 11.89 -16.26
CA ILE A 186 -4.75 12.60 -15.31
C ILE A 186 -3.93 13.36 -14.26
N VAL A 187 -2.93 12.72 -13.66
CA VAL A 187 -2.05 13.38 -12.66
C VAL A 187 -1.27 14.54 -13.27
N ASN A 188 -0.78 14.40 -14.48
CA ASN A 188 -0.17 15.51 -15.23
C ASN A 188 -1.17 16.66 -15.46
N ALA A 189 -2.46 16.37 -15.66
CA ALA A 189 -3.47 17.42 -15.75
C ALA A 189 -3.74 18.09 -14.40
N ILE A 190 -3.71 17.33 -13.29
CA ILE A 190 -3.76 17.89 -11.91
C ILE A 190 -2.60 18.87 -11.69
N HIS A 191 -1.36 18.49 -11.98
CA HIS A 191 -0.21 19.37 -11.85
C HIS A 191 -0.34 20.67 -12.68
N ARG A 192 -0.91 20.58 -13.90
CA ARG A 192 -1.17 21.78 -14.72
C ARG A 192 -2.22 22.72 -14.12
N THR A 193 -3.05 22.25 -13.16
CA THR A 193 -3.94 23.14 -12.40
C THR A 193 -3.18 24.02 -11.41
N GLY A 194 -1.96 23.65 -11.02
CA GLY A 194 -1.19 24.28 -9.94
C GLY A 194 -1.62 23.89 -8.54
N ARG A 195 -2.45 22.83 -8.38
CA ARG A 195 -2.93 22.26 -7.11
C ARG A 195 -2.14 21.01 -6.75
N ASP A 196 -0.83 21.18 -6.52
CA ASP A 196 0.07 20.08 -6.09
C ASP A 196 -0.22 19.60 -4.64
N ASP A 197 -1.09 20.29 -3.92
CA ASP A 197 -1.57 19.96 -2.58
C ASP A 197 -2.71 18.95 -2.56
N VAL A 198 -3.30 18.61 -3.73
CA VAL A 198 -4.42 17.67 -3.83
C VAL A 198 -3.96 16.24 -3.59
N SER A 199 -4.62 15.55 -2.68
CA SER A 199 -4.40 14.12 -2.48
C SER A 199 -5.12 13.29 -3.54
N ILE A 200 -4.42 12.31 -4.11
CA ILE A 200 -4.92 11.46 -5.20
C ILE A 200 -5.06 10.02 -4.68
N ASN A 201 -6.23 9.41 -4.92
CA ASN A 201 -6.49 8.00 -4.71
C ASN A 201 -6.79 7.32 -6.05
N ILE A 202 -6.03 6.27 -6.36
CA ILE A 202 -6.28 5.39 -7.50
C ILE A 202 -7.22 4.27 -7.06
N CYS A 203 -8.33 4.06 -7.76
CA CYS A 203 -9.26 2.98 -7.46
C CYS A 203 -9.36 2.01 -8.64
N ARG A 204 -8.67 0.88 -8.51
CA ARG A 204 -8.60 -0.15 -9.56
C ARG A 204 -8.98 -1.55 -9.06
N TRP A 205 -9.43 -1.66 -7.80
CA TRP A 205 -9.90 -2.90 -7.17
C TRP A 205 -8.87 -4.04 -7.10
N ALA A 206 -7.59 -3.73 -7.26
CA ALA A 206 -6.45 -4.61 -7.11
C ALA A 206 -5.20 -3.76 -6.96
N TYR A 207 -4.11 -4.30 -6.39
CA TYR A 207 -2.85 -3.58 -6.32
C TYR A 207 -2.36 -3.20 -7.74
N PRO A 208 -2.26 -1.92 -8.07
CA PRO A 208 -2.05 -1.49 -9.45
C PRO A 208 -0.62 -1.71 -9.95
N GLY A 209 0.34 -1.75 -9.04
CA GLY A 209 1.76 -1.87 -9.35
C GLY A 209 2.59 -0.73 -8.75
N THR A 210 3.91 -0.91 -8.78
CA THR A 210 4.87 0.02 -8.17
C THR A 210 4.90 1.41 -8.82
N TRP A 211 4.35 1.57 -10.02
CA TRP A 211 4.20 2.88 -10.67
C TRP A 211 3.27 3.83 -9.90
N ALA A 212 2.30 3.28 -9.14
CA ALA A 212 1.31 4.08 -8.42
C ALA A 212 1.94 4.97 -7.34
N GLU A 213 3.03 4.52 -6.69
CA GLU A 213 3.76 5.31 -5.69
C GLU A 213 4.33 6.63 -6.24
N ASN A 214 4.54 6.73 -7.56
CA ASN A 214 5.07 7.92 -8.20
C ASN A 214 4.01 8.99 -8.47
N ILE A 215 2.72 8.66 -8.41
CA ILE A 215 1.64 9.53 -8.88
C ILE A 215 0.46 9.66 -7.91
N ALA A 216 0.32 8.77 -6.93
CA ALA A 216 -0.80 8.79 -6.00
C ALA A 216 -0.35 8.62 -4.55
N ARG A 217 -1.14 9.15 -3.62
CA ARG A 217 -0.92 9.00 -2.19
C ARG A 217 -1.45 7.67 -1.65
N SER A 218 -2.52 7.15 -2.27
CA SER A 218 -3.10 5.86 -1.92
C SER A 218 -3.73 5.19 -3.14
N TRP A 219 -3.87 3.90 -3.07
CA TRP A 219 -4.48 3.07 -4.10
C TRP A 219 -5.27 1.92 -3.48
N ARG A 220 -6.49 1.71 -3.98
CA ARG A 220 -7.29 0.56 -3.62
C ARG A 220 -6.56 -0.72 -4.04
N MET A 221 -6.39 -1.63 -3.07
CA MET A 221 -5.66 -2.88 -3.28
C MET A 221 -6.58 -4.10 -3.38
N SER A 222 -7.89 -3.92 -3.24
CA SER A 222 -8.91 -4.98 -3.24
C SER A 222 -10.17 -4.57 -3.97
N GLY A 223 -11.05 -5.53 -4.26
CA GLY A 223 -12.45 -5.28 -4.61
C GLY A 223 -13.18 -4.46 -3.54
N ASP A 224 -14.40 -3.98 -3.89
CA ASP A 224 -15.17 -3.14 -2.98
C ASP A 224 -15.62 -3.89 -1.73
N ILE A 225 -15.43 -3.25 -0.56
CA ILE A 225 -15.87 -3.78 0.72
C ILE A 225 -17.39 -3.84 0.77
N GLN A 226 -17.89 -4.91 1.40
CA GLN A 226 -19.30 -5.12 1.66
C GLN A 226 -19.54 -5.11 3.17
N ASP A 227 -20.74 -4.67 3.60
CA ASP A 227 -21.15 -4.60 4.99
C ASP A 227 -21.39 -6.00 5.59
N ASN A 228 -20.34 -6.81 5.68
CA ASN A 228 -20.35 -8.13 6.30
C ASN A 228 -18.92 -8.61 6.63
N TRP A 229 -18.83 -9.53 7.60
CA TRP A 229 -17.58 -10.10 8.08
C TRP A 229 -16.72 -10.77 6.99
N ASN A 230 -17.34 -11.52 6.08
CA ASN A 230 -16.58 -12.23 5.04
C ASN A 230 -15.82 -11.26 4.14
N SER A 231 -16.39 -10.09 3.84
CA SER A 231 -15.72 -9.05 3.05
C SER A 231 -14.54 -8.45 3.81
N VAL A 232 -14.72 -8.09 5.08
CA VAL A 232 -13.62 -7.59 5.94
C VAL A 232 -12.47 -8.60 5.99
N LYS A 233 -12.78 -9.87 6.25
CA LYS A 233 -11.81 -10.97 6.29
C LYS A 233 -11.09 -11.16 4.96
N SER A 234 -11.81 -11.09 3.82
CA SER A 234 -11.22 -11.21 2.48
C SER A 234 -10.19 -10.13 2.21
N ILE A 235 -10.53 -8.87 2.51
CA ILE A 235 -9.65 -7.72 2.27
C ILE A 235 -8.39 -7.79 3.15
N ILE A 236 -8.53 -8.19 4.42
CA ILE A 236 -7.35 -8.47 5.27
C ILE A 236 -6.48 -9.56 4.62
N GLY A 237 -7.10 -10.63 4.08
CA GLY A 237 -6.39 -11.69 3.35
C GLY A 237 -5.65 -11.20 2.11
N GLU A 238 -6.21 -10.26 1.37
CA GLU A 238 -5.58 -9.65 0.19
C GLU A 238 -4.40 -8.73 0.56
N SER A 239 -4.38 -8.17 1.78
CA SER A 239 -3.31 -7.27 2.25
C SER A 239 -2.04 -7.97 2.75
N LEU A 240 -2.06 -9.30 2.97
CA LEU A 240 -1.03 -10.06 3.71
C LEU A 240 0.41 -9.84 3.19
N TYR A 241 0.58 -9.70 1.87
CA TYR A 241 1.88 -9.62 1.22
C TYR A 241 2.19 -8.25 0.61
N LEU A 242 1.43 -7.20 0.99
CA LEU A 242 1.57 -5.87 0.40
C LEU A 242 2.37 -4.89 1.29
N SER A 243 2.93 -5.34 2.41
CA SER A 243 3.63 -4.47 3.37
C SER A 243 4.82 -3.71 2.75
N ALA A 244 5.55 -4.33 1.83
CA ALA A 244 6.71 -3.72 1.17
C ALA A 244 6.36 -2.62 0.16
N PHE A 245 5.07 -2.48 -0.19
CA PHE A 245 4.58 -1.53 -1.20
C PHE A 245 3.90 -0.31 -0.59
N ALA A 246 3.87 -0.21 0.74
CA ALA A 246 3.39 0.96 1.47
C ALA A 246 4.53 1.61 2.27
N GLY A 247 4.41 2.90 2.57
CA GLY A 247 5.41 3.66 3.31
C GLY A 247 5.74 4.99 2.63
N ASN A 248 6.53 5.82 3.30
CA ASN A 248 6.98 7.12 2.77
C ASN A 248 5.85 8.05 2.30
N GLY A 249 4.68 7.99 2.96
CA GLY A 249 3.51 8.81 2.59
C GLY A 249 2.63 8.21 1.49
N HIS A 250 2.85 6.94 1.13
CA HIS A 250 2.07 6.19 0.14
C HIS A 250 1.45 4.94 0.79
N TYR A 251 0.17 4.67 0.53
CA TYR A 251 -0.61 3.71 1.31
C TYR A 251 -1.44 2.77 0.46
N ASN A 252 -1.45 1.50 0.85
CA ASN A 252 -2.44 0.54 0.39
C ASN A 252 -3.79 0.88 1.03
N ASP A 253 -4.79 1.11 0.20
CA ASP A 253 -6.15 1.46 0.63
C ASP A 253 -7.00 0.19 0.67
N MET A 254 -7.33 -0.25 1.88
CA MET A 254 -8.16 -1.43 2.15
C MET A 254 -9.65 -1.14 2.06
N ASP A 255 -10.02 0.00 1.46
CA ASP A 255 -11.38 0.51 1.33
C ASP A 255 -11.98 1.11 2.60
N MET A 256 -13.22 1.56 2.50
CA MET A 256 -13.96 2.30 3.50
C MET A 256 -14.24 1.46 4.77
N LEU A 257 -14.52 2.15 5.87
CA LEU A 257 -14.88 1.53 7.13
C LEU A 257 -16.39 1.25 7.21
N GLU A 258 -16.76 -0.01 7.38
CA GLU A 258 -18.15 -0.47 7.59
C GLU A 258 -18.62 -0.37 9.06
N ILE A 259 -17.91 0.40 9.88
CA ILE A 259 -18.17 0.61 11.29
C ILE A 259 -19.42 1.48 11.47
N GLY A 260 -20.29 1.07 12.40
CA GLY A 260 -21.59 1.71 12.62
C GLY A 260 -22.71 1.15 11.73
N ARG A 261 -22.44 0.11 10.95
CA ARG A 261 -23.41 -0.57 10.07
C ARG A 261 -23.84 -1.92 10.67
N SER A 262 -23.67 -3.05 9.98
CA SER A 262 -24.22 -4.34 10.42
C SER A 262 -23.23 -5.25 11.16
N LEU A 263 -21.94 -4.93 11.16
CA LEU A 263 -20.93 -5.71 11.87
C LEU A 263 -21.21 -5.78 13.38
N THR A 264 -20.85 -6.90 14.01
CA THR A 264 -20.86 -7.03 15.46
C THR A 264 -19.77 -6.16 16.09
N PRO A 265 -19.87 -5.82 17.39
CA PRO A 265 -18.82 -5.02 18.05
C PRO A 265 -17.41 -5.63 17.93
N SER A 266 -17.26 -6.94 18.04
CA SER A 266 -15.97 -7.62 17.89
C SER A 266 -15.44 -7.52 16.46
N GLU A 267 -16.29 -7.67 15.45
CA GLU A 267 -15.92 -7.52 14.04
C GLU A 267 -15.57 -6.07 13.70
N GLU A 268 -16.24 -5.07 14.32
CA GLU A 268 -15.86 -3.67 14.20
C GLU A 268 -14.48 -3.40 14.80
N GLU A 269 -14.14 -4.00 15.96
CA GLU A 269 -12.82 -3.90 16.58
C GLU A 269 -11.73 -4.49 15.68
N VAL A 270 -11.97 -5.65 15.07
CA VAL A 270 -11.05 -6.22 14.07
C VAL A 270 -10.91 -5.30 12.88
N HIS A 271 -12.03 -4.86 12.30
CA HIS A 271 -12.04 -4.03 11.12
C HIS A 271 -11.23 -2.74 11.34
N PHE A 272 -11.55 -1.97 12.38
CA PHE A 272 -10.85 -0.74 12.68
C PHE A 272 -9.38 -0.97 13.05
N GLY A 273 -9.12 -1.92 13.92
CA GLY A 273 -7.78 -2.19 14.40
C GLY A 273 -6.84 -2.69 13.30
N MET A 274 -7.33 -3.55 12.39
CA MET A 274 -6.53 -4.02 11.25
C MET A 274 -6.26 -2.89 10.25
N TRP A 275 -7.23 -2.04 9.91
CA TRP A 275 -6.98 -0.86 9.08
C TRP A 275 -5.92 0.04 9.72
N CYS A 276 -5.98 0.27 11.03
CA CYS A 276 -5.00 1.09 11.75
C CYS A 276 -3.59 0.49 11.74
N ILE A 277 -3.43 -0.81 12.01
CA ILE A 277 -2.09 -1.41 12.01
C ILE A 277 -1.51 -1.55 10.60
N MET A 278 -2.38 -1.63 9.58
CA MET A 278 -1.98 -1.65 8.17
C MET A 278 -1.70 -0.24 7.60
N SER A 279 -1.94 0.83 8.36
CA SER A 279 -1.82 2.23 7.90
C SER A 279 -2.62 2.48 6.62
N SER A 280 -3.85 1.95 6.57
CA SER A 280 -4.80 2.15 5.47
C SER A 280 -5.58 3.45 5.68
N PRO A 281 -5.97 4.20 4.64
CA PRO A 281 -6.88 5.33 4.79
C PRO A 281 -8.12 4.97 5.61
N LEU A 282 -8.47 5.80 6.60
CA LEU A 282 -9.62 5.61 7.49
C LEU A 282 -10.82 6.41 6.98
N LEU A 283 -11.57 5.87 6.03
CA LEU A 283 -12.73 6.52 5.40
C LEU A 283 -14.03 5.92 5.93
N ILE A 284 -14.74 6.62 6.81
CA ILE A 284 -16.01 6.20 7.39
C ILE A 284 -17.07 6.06 6.31
N GLY A 285 -17.78 4.92 6.27
CA GLY A 285 -18.81 4.62 5.27
C GLY A 285 -20.25 4.73 5.78
N CYS A 286 -20.48 4.89 7.08
CA CYS A 286 -21.82 4.94 7.66
C CYS A 286 -22.44 6.35 7.64
N ASP A 287 -23.75 6.45 7.96
CA ASP A 287 -24.41 7.72 8.27
C ASP A 287 -23.99 8.24 9.65
N MET A 288 -23.07 9.21 9.66
CA MET A 288 -22.57 9.82 10.91
C MET A 288 -23.63 10.61 11.69
N THR A 289 -24.77 10.95 11.08
CA THR A 289 -25.86 11.64 11.79
C THR A 289 -26.58 10.71 12.78
N ASN A 290 -26.46 9.40 12.60
CA ASN A 290 -27.16 8.36 13.39
C ASN A 290 -26.24 7.17 13.76
N ILE A 291 -24.95 7.43 13.97
CA ILE A 291 -23.98 6.39 14.35
C ILE A 291 -24.21 5.87 15.77
N ARG A 292 -24.02 4.55 15.99
CA ARG A 292 -24.08 3.94 17.33
C ARG A 292 -23.00 4.53 18.25
N PRO A 293 -23.29 4.80 19.54
CA PRO A 293 -22.30 5.34 20.47
C PRO A 293 -21.03 4.49 20.59
N SER A 294 -21.16 3.15 20.65
CA SER A 294 -20.00 2.24 20.73
C SER A 294 -19.10 2.32 19.50
N SER A 295 -19.70 2.36 18.31
CA SER A 295 -18.97 2.50 17.06
C SER A 295 -18.29 3.87 16.94
N LEU A 296 -18.96 4.92 17.43
CA LEU A 296 -18.37 6.28 17.49
C LEU A 296 -17.17 6.34 18.44
N GLU A 297 -17.26 5.71 19.61
CA GLU A 297 -16.12 5.65 20.56
C GLU A 297 -14.96 4.86 19.99
N LEU A 298 -15.22 3.74 19.28
CA LEU A 298 -14.19 2.96 18.59
C LEU A 298 -13.47 3.81 17.53
N LEU A 299 -14.21 4.52 16.67
CA LEU A 299 -13.65 5.41 15.64
C LEU A 299 -12.81 6.57 16.22
N LYS A 300 -12.99 6.91 17.49
CA LYS A 300 -12.21 7.92 18.21
C LYS A 300 -11.09 7.35 19.08
N ASN A 301 -10.82 6.03 19.02
CA ASN A 301 -9.75 5.41 19.78
C ASN A 301 -8.38 5.95 19.35
N GLN A 302 -7.83 6.86 20.17
CA GLN A 302 -6.59 7.58 19.86
C GLN A 302 -5.36 6.67 19.83
N GLU A 303 -5.36 5.54 20.56
CA GLU A 303 -4.23 4.61 20.57
C GLU A 303 -4.17 3.81 19.25
N LEU A 304 -5.32 3.41 18.69
CA LEU A 304 -5.39 2.79 17.38
C LEU A 304 -5.11 3.81 16.25
N ILE A 305 -5.68 5.01 16.34
CA ILE A 305 -5.41 6.10 15.38
C ILE A 305 -3.91 6.42 15.36
N ALA A 306 -3.23 6.41 16.51
CA ALA A 306 -1.80 6.66 16.57
C ALA A 306 -0.97 5.60 15.82
N LEU A 307 -1.44 4.35 15.71
CA LEU A 307 -0.79 3.32 14.86
C LEU A 307 -0.94 3.62 13.38
N ASP A 308 -2.12 4.10 12.97
CA ASP A 308 -2.41 4.48 11.59
C ASP A 308 -1.59 5.71 11.18
N GLN A 309 -1.53 6.69 12.07
CA GLN A 309 -0.88 7.99 11.86
C GLN A 309 0.61 8.00 12.28
N ASP A 310 1.21 6.82 12.51
CA ASP A 310 2.62 6.70 12.90
C ASP A 310 3.54 7.30 11.83
N PRO A 311 4.55 8.11 12.21
CA PRO A 311 5.40 8.83 11.26
C PRO A 311 6.26 7.94 10.34
N LEU A 312 6.42 6.66 10.64
CA LEU A 312 7.07 5.71 9.73
C LEU A 312 6.14 5.33 8.55
N GLY A 313 4.82 5.44 8.71
CA GLY A 313 3.83 5.11 7.68
C GLY A 313 3.86 3.66 7.20
N LEU A 314 4.38 2.74 8.02
CA LEU A 314 4.58 1.34 7.63
C LEU A 314 3.27 0.55 7.73
N GLN A 315 3.05 -0.32 6.76
CA GLN A 315 2.08 -1.41 6.89
C GLN A 315 2.70 -2.57 7.66
N ALA A 316 1.91 -3.21 8.54
CA ALA A 316 2.34 -4.42 9.24
C ALA A 316 2.51 -5.60 8.27
N TYR A 317 3.50 -6.43 8.52
CA TYR A 317 3.73 -7.69 7.80
C TYR A 317 3.39 -8.90 8.67
N VAL A 318 3.19 -10.06 8.05
CA VAL A 318 2.92 -11.32 8.73
C VAL A 318 4.22 -11.86 9.33
N ALA A 319 4.41 -11.73 10.65
CA ALA A 319 5.56 -12.27 11.35
C ALA A 319 5.44 -13.79 11.57
N GLN A 320 4.21 -14.29 11.77
CA GLN A 320 3.97 -15.71 11.97
C GLN A 320 2.54 -16.11 11.56
N ARG A 321 2.40 -17.31 11.00
CA ARG A 321 1.13 -17.89 10.56
C ARG A 321 0.83 -19.19 11.31
N PHE A 322 -0.42 -19.36 11.77
CA PHE A 322 -0.94 -20.55 12.42
C PHE A 322 -2.22 -21.03 11.72
N GLY A 323 -2.06 -21.71 10.58
CA GLY A 323 -3.20 -22.01 9.72
C GLY A 323 -3.82 -20.74 9.15
N ASP A 324 -5.05 -20.41 9.55
CA ASP A 324 -5.74 -19.19 9.14
C ASP A 324 -5.61 -18.04 10.16
N CYS A 325 -4.91 -18.27 11.27
CA CYS A 325 -4.61 -17.24 12.26
C CYS A 325 -3.23 -16.64 12.02
N TYR A 326 -3.06 -15.33 12.31
CA TYR A 326 -1.86 -14.59 11.95
C TYR A 326 -1.37 -13.70 13.09
N VAL A 327 -0.05 -13.52 13.16
CA VAL A 327 0.59 -12.49 13.96
C VAL A 327 1.20 -11.47 13.01
N PHE A 328 0.70 -10.24 13.06
CA PHE A 328 1.22 -9.11 12.29
C PHE A 328 2.12 -8.25 13.17
N VAL A 329 3.12 -7.64 12.56
CA VAL A 329 4.04 -6.75 13.27
C VAL A 329 4.50 -5.61 12.38
N LYS A 330 4.70 -4.43 12.97
CA LYS A 330 5.42 -3.31 12.35
C LYS A 330 6.22 -2.53 13.38
N ASP A 331 7.30 -1.91 12.94
CA ASP A 331 7.97 -0.89 13.74
C ASP A 331 7.08 0.35 13.87
N ILE A 332 7.16 1.02 15.00
CA ILE A 332 6.48 2.30 15.27
C ILE A 332 7.50 3.29 15.84
N GLU A 333 7.26 4.58 15.56
CA GLU A 333 8.07 5.70 16.02
C GLU A 333 9.50 5.74 15.43
N GLN A 334 10.21 4.61 15.40
CA GLN A 334 11.57 4.50 14.89
C GLN A 334 11.81 3.13 14.25
N LEU A 335 12.41 3.11 13.05
CA LEU A 335 12.88 1.86 12.43
C LEU A 335 13.88 1.16 13.35
N HIS A 336 13.68 -0.14 13.52
CA HIS A 336 14.46 -0.99 14.43
C HIS A 336 14.53 -0.45 15.88
N GLY A 337 13.47 0.30 16.30
CA GLY A 337 13.30 0.78 17.67
C GLY A 337 12.81 -0.32 18.61
N ASN A 338 12.81 -0.02 19.91
CA ASN A 338 12.38 -0.96 20.95
C ASN A 338 10.84 -1.11 21.04
N ALA A 339 10.09 -0.24 20.38
CA ALA A 339 8.63 -0.28 20.33
C ALA A 339 8.13 -0.85 19.00
N ARG A 340 7.23 -1.82 19.07
CA ARG A 340 6.53 -2.40 17.91
C ARG A 340 5.03 -2.46 18.15
N ALA A 341 4.27 -2.37 17.09
CA ALA A 341 2.86 -2.77 17.09
C ALA A 341 2.75 -4.22 16.66
N VAL A 342 1.93 -4.99 17.38
CA VAL A 342 1.67 -6.42 17.10
C VAL A 342 0.17 -6.68 17.13
N ALA A 343 -0.36 -7.38 16.12
CA ALA A 343 -1.73 -7.85 16.11
C ALA A 343 -1.79 -9.38 16.05
N PHE A 344 -2.54 -9.97 16.98
CA PHE A 344 -2.89 -11.38 17.02
C PHE A 344 -4.30 -11.54 16.47
N TYR A 345 -4.43 -12.01 15.24
CA TYR A 345 -5.67 -12.03 14.49
C TYR A 345 -6.22 -13.43 14.31
N ASN A 346 -7.45 -13.65 14.80
CA ASN A 346 -8.20 -14.88 14.65
C ASN A 346 -9.47 -14.66 13.80
N PRO A 347 -9.42 -14.95 12.49
CA PRO A 347 -10.60 -14.86 11.62
C PRO A 347 -11.51 -16.08 11.65
N THR A 348 -11.20 -17.09 12.46
CA THR A 348 -11.89 -18.38 12.48
C THR A 348 -13.12 -18.39 13.37
N GLU A 349 -13.92 -19.47 13.29
CA GLU A 349 -15.13 -19.66 14.09
C GLU A 349 -14.84 -20.22 15.50
N GLU A 350 -13.59 -20.55 15.81
CA GLU A 350 -13.17 -21.14 17.08
C GLU A 350 -12.15 -20.25 17.80
N PRO A 351 -12.13 -20.23 19.14
CA PRO A 351 -11.08 -19.54 19.89
C PRO A 351 -9.70 -20.10 19.52
N PHE A 352 -8.72 -19.23 19.36
CA PHE A 352 -7.34 -19.62 19.07
C PHE A 352 -6.37 -19.07 20.12
N THR A 353 -5.50 -19.94 20.67
CA THR A 353 -4.46 -19.54 21.60
C THR A 353 -3.14 -19.38 20.87
N PHE A 354 -2.66 -18.15 20.83
CA PHE A 354 -1.33 -17.83 20.33
C PHE A 354 -0.30 -18.10 21.43
N ASP A 355 0.62 -19.02 21.17
CA ASP A 355 1.82 -19.26 21.99
C ASP A 355 3.04 -18.89 21.16
N ILE A 356 3.65 -17.75 21.45
CA ILE A 356 4.77 -17.21 20.65
C ILE A 356 6.02 -17.00 21.47
N ASP A 357 7.19 -17.24 20.88
CA ASP A 357 8.45 -16.73 21.39
C ASP A 357 8.58 -15.25 20.95
N LEU A 358 8.77 -14.34 21.91
CA LEU A 358 8.92 -12.91 21.63
C LEU A 358 10.14 -12.60 20.75
N LYS A 359 11.09 -13.51 20.63
CA LYS A 359 12.22 -13.39 19.69
C LYS A 359 11.76 -13.42 18.23
N THR A 360 10.67 -14.14 17.92
CA THR A 360 10.10 -14.13 16.55
C THR A 360 9.54 -12.77 16.17
N LEU A 361 9.30 -11.91 17.15
CA LEU A 361 8.94 -10.51 16.98
C LEU A 361 10.15 -9.58 17.14
N GLU A 362 11.39 -10.14 17.17
CA GLU A 362 12.65 -9.42 17.36
C GLU A 362 12.69 -8.63 18.68
N LEU A 363 12.00 -9.10 19.72
CA LEU A 363 11.89 -8.47 21.03
C LEU A 363 12.61 -9.32 22.09
N GLY A 364 13.52 -8.69 22.85
CA GLY A 364 14.33 -9.33 23.86
C GLY A 364 14.23 -8.65 25.23
N GLY A 365 14.69 -9.37 26.27
CA GLY A 365 14.60 -8.92 27.65
C GLY A 365 13.17 -8.98 28.19
N SER A 366 12.78 -7.98 28.98
CA SER A 366 11.41 -7.78 29.44
C SER A 366 10.64 -6.96 28.42
N VAL A 367 9.49 -7.44 27.98
CA VAL A 367 8.61 -6.80 26.99
C VAL A 367 7.30 -6.40 27.66
N LYS A 368 7.01 -5.12 27.71
CA LYS A 368 5.74 -4.59 28.20
C LYS A 368 4.73 -4.61 27.06
N LEU A 369 3.53 -5.12 27.34
CA LEU A 369 2.43 -5.20 26.38
C LEU A 369 1.25 -4.36 26.85
N ARG A 370 0.72 -3.52 25.98
CA ARG A 370 -0.49 -2.72 26.20
C ARG A 370 -1.51 -3.01 25.09
N ASP A 371 -2.69 -3.46 25.46
CA ASP A 371 -3.84 -3.62 24.58
C ASP A 371 -4.37 -2.23 24.18
N LEU A 372 -4.34 -1.93 22.90
CA LEU A 372 -4.71 -0.64 22.33
C LEU A 372 -6.21 -0.52 22.02
N VAL A 373 -6.90 -1.64 21.88
CA VAL A 373 -8.36 -1.68 21.70
C VAL A 373 -9.05 -1.31 23.02
N HIS A 374 -8.63 -1.96 24.11
CA HIS A 374 -9.25 -1.83 25.42
C HIS A 374 -8.48 -0.95 26.41
N HIS A 375 -7.41 -0.27 25.98
CA HIS A 375 -6.58 0.65 26.78
C HIS A 375 -6.02 0.01 28.07
N THR A 376 -5.65 -1.29 28.01
CA THR A 376 -5.28 -2.08 29.19
C THR A 376 -3.83 -2.53 29.14
N ASP A 377 -3.09 -2.31 30.23
CA ASP A 377 -1.74 -2.85 30.38
C ASP A 377 -1.83 -4.33 30.73
N LEU A 378 -1.26 -5.20 29.86
CA LEU A 378 -1.26 -6.64 30.05
C LEU A 378 -0.12 -7.13 30.96
N GLY A 379 0.87 -6.26 31.23
CA GLY A 379 2.02 -6.56 32.04
C GLY A 379 3.30 -6.71 31.23
N ALA A 380 4.33 -7.30 31.86
CA ALA A 380 5.64 -7.52 31.26
C ALA A 380 5.94 -9.01 31.16
N PHE A 381 6.46 -9.44 30.02
CA PHE A 381 6.72 -10.82 29.66
C PHE A 381 8.18 -11.00 29.24
N SER A 382 8.72 -12.21 29.41
CA SER A 382 10.07 -12.55 28.96
C SER A 382 10.05 -13.95 28.33
N GLY A 383 10.65 -14.07 27.17
CA GLY A 383 10.71 -15.32 26.41
C GLY A 383 9.42 -15.58 25.62
N THR A 384 8.38 -16.08 26.27
CA THR A 384 7.11 -16.44 25.59
C THR A 384 5.94 -15.59 26.06
N PHE A 385 4.97 -15.40 25.14
CA PHE A 385 3.68 -14.80 25.42
C PHE A 385 2.58 -15.71 24.90
N SER A 386 1.55 -15.94 25.75
CA SER A 386 0.38 -16.76 25.43
C SER A 386 -0.90 -15.95 25.62
N TYR A 387 -1.78 -15.95 24.61
CA TYR A 387 -3.05 -15.25 24.69
C TYR A 387 -4.10 -15.93 23.81
N THR A 388 -5.32 -16.06 24.34
CA THR A 388 -6.44 -16.64 23.59
C THR A 388 -7.30 -15.54 22.99
N VAL A 389 -7.37 -15.50 21.67
CA VAL A 389 -8.22 -14.59 20.89
C VAL A 389 -9.50 -15.33 20.53
N GLN A 390 -10.65 -14.71 20.80
CA GLN A 390 -11.98 -15.27 20.51
C GLN A 390 -12.23 -15.31 18.98
N PRO A 391 -13.24 -16.07 18.50
CA PRO A 391 -13.65 -16.05 17.10
C PRO A 391 -13.93 -14.63 16.59
N HIS A 392 -13.57 -14.35 15.34
CA HIS A 392 -13.69 -13.02 14.73
C HIS A 392 -13.10 -11.93 15.62
N GLY A 393 -11.94 -12.19 16.19
CA GLY A 393 -11.31 -11.31 17.17
C GLY A 393 -9.89 -10.93 16.84
N VAL A 394 -9.41 -9.90 17.51
CA VAL A 394 -8.03 -9.44 17.44
C VAL A 394 -7.56 -8.94 18.81
N LEU A 395 -6.30 -9.17 19.12
CA LEU A 395 -5.59 -8.44 20.15
C LEU A 395 -4.53 -7.56 19.48
N ILE A 396 -4.60 -6.25 19.63
CA ILE A 396 -3.61 -5.33 19.09
C ILE A 396 -2.86 -4.69 20.23
N VAL A 397 -1.54 -4.89 20.27
CA VAL A 397 -0.71 -4.39 21.35
C VAL A 397 0.39 -3.46 20.85
N ARG A 398 0.72 -2.46 21.67
CA ARG A 398 2.02 -1.83 21.70
C ARG A 398 2.94 -2.73 22.55
N ALA A 399 4.00 -3.22 21.95
CA ALA A 399 5.05 -4.01 22.60
C ALA A 399 6.30 -3.16 22.76
N GLU A 400 6.76 -2.97 24.01
CA GLU A 400 7.95 -2.18 24.34
C GLU A 400 8.98 -3.06 25.04
N ALA A 401 10.08 -3.37 24.34
CA ALA A 401 11.12 -4.27 24.80
C ALA A 401 12.29 -3.54 25.45
N GLU A 402 12.98 -4.21 26.38
CA GLU A 402 14.27 -3.73 26.90
C GLU A 402 15.36 -3.78 25.81
N GLN A 403 15.24 -4.72 24.87
CA GLN A 403 16.21 -4.93 23.80
C GLN A 403 15.48 -5.22 22.48
N ARG A 404 15.88 -4.53 21.41
CA ARG A 404 15.56 -4.90 20.04
C ARG A 404 16.58 -5.92 19.54
N LEU A 405 16.12 -7.05 19.03
CA LEU A 405 16.97 -8.09 18.46
C LEU A 405 17.15 -7.87 16.96
N GLU A 406 18.30 -8.24 16.42
CA GLU A 406 18.46 -8.37 14.96
C GLU A 406 17.60 -9.53 14.45
N ALA A 407 16.95 -9.34 13.30
CA ALA A 407 16.26 -10.43 12.61
C ALA A 407 17.29 -11.43 12.08
N ASP A 408 17.02 -12.71 12.23
CA ASP A 408 17.82 -13.79 11.66
C ASP A 408 17.16 -14.42 10.43
N THR A 409 15.87 -14.11 10.17
CA THR A 409 15.05 -14.69 9.11
C THR A 409 14.35 -13.57 8.34
N TYR A 410 14.36 -13.68 7.00
CA TYR A 410 13.76 -12.73 6.07
C TYR A 410 12.94 -13.48 5.02
N GLU A 411 11.63 -13.50 5.20
CA GLU A 411 10.69 -14.14 4.26
C GLU A 411 10.64 -13.37 2.93
N ALA A 412 10.45 -14.08 1.83
CA ALA A 412 10.36 -13.45 0.52
C ALA A 412 9.05 -12.65 0.35
N GLU A 413 8.01 -13.00 1.10
CA GLU A 413 6.74 -12.29 1.14
C GLU A 413 6.85 -10.88 1.76
N TRP A 414 7.94 -10.58 2.47
CA TRP A 414 8.20 -9.23 3.02
C TRP A 414 9.02 -8.35 2.07
N ALA A 415 9.48 -8.93 0.97
CA ALA A 415 10.36 -8.25 0.05
C ALA A 415 9.60 -7.32 -0.90
N TYR A 416 10.25 -6.26 -1.33
CA TYR A 416 9.79 -5.42 -2.42
C TYR A 416 10.04 -6.10 -3.77
N LEU A 417 9.02 -6.11 -4.61
CA LEU A 417 9.05 -6.73 -5.93
C LEU A 417 8.80 -5.64 -7.00
N PRO A 418 9.84 -5.09 -7.65
CA PRO A 418 9.73 -3.90 -8.50
C PRO A 418 8.74 -4.00 -9.67
N PHE A 419 8.43 -5.22 -10.12
CA PHE A 419 7.50 -5.48 -11.23
C PHE A 419 6.19 -6.15 -10.80
N TYR A 420 5.92 -6.22 -9.50
CA TYR A 420 4.68 -6.80 -9.01
C TYR A 420 3.46 -5.91 -9.30
N ASN A 421 2.38 -6.52 -9.74
CA ASN A 421 1.04 -5.95 -9.80
C ASN A 421 -0.01 -7.07 -9.81
N GLU A 422 -1.25 -6.74 -9.49
CA GLU A 422 -2.37 -7.68 -9.48
C GLU A 422 -3.35 -7.47 -10.65
N LEU A 423 -3.05 -6.57 -11.56
CA LEU A 423 -3.94 -6.20 -12.66
C LEU A 423 -4.13 -7.31 -13.72
N GLY A 424 -3.40 -8.41 -13.59
CA GLY A 424 -3.54 -9.58 -14.47
C GLY A 424 -3.12 -9.36 -15.93
N THR A 425 -2.61 -8.18 -16.27
CA THR A 425 -2.28 -7.77 -17.64
C THR A 425 -0.98 -8.36 -18.16
N ARG A 426 -0.10 -8.82 -17.27
CA ARG A 426 1.21 -9.36 -17.64
C ARG A 426 1.40 -10.78 -17.10
N ARG A 427 1.19 -11.77 -17.93
CA ARG A 427 1.54 -13.15 -17.61
C ARG A 427 3.05 -13.27 -17.42
N ARG A 428 3.49 -13.94 -16.34
CA ARG A 428 4.90 -14.20 -15.96
C ARG A 428 5.61 -12.98 -15.33
N MET A 429 4.88 -12.12 -14.65
CA MET A 429 5.50 -11.17 -13.74
C MET A 429 5.85 -11.86 -12.42
N ILE A 430 6.82 -11.30 -11.70
CA ILE A 430 7.13 -11.68 -10.33
C ILE A 430 5.85 -11.68 -9.49
N ASN A 431 5.64 -12.72 -8.69
CA ASN A 431 4.40 -12.91 -7.94
C ASN A 431 4.63 -13.86 -6.76
N PHE A 432 3.64 -13.95 -5.87
CA PHE A 432 3.56 -14.92 -4.80
C PHE A 432 2.87 -16.21 -5.28
N LEU A 433 3.38 -17.37 -4.84
CA LEU A 433 2.83 -18.67 -5.20
C LEU A 433 2.80 -19.60 -3.98
N PRO A 434 1.67 -20.29 -3.69
CA PRO A 434 1.64 -21.33 -2.66
C PRO A 434 2.64 -22.44 -2.97
N GLU A 435 3.44 -22.83 -1.98
CA GLU A 435 4.44 -23.90 -2.09
C GLU A 435 4.47 -24.76 -0.83
N GLU A 436 4.29 -26.07 -1.00
CA GLU A 436 4.36 -27.02 0.10
C GLU A 436 5.79 -27.13 0.64
N GLY A 437 5.94 -26.99 1.96
CA GLY A 437 7.22 -27.01 2.66
C GLY A 437 7.95 -25.67 2.72
N ALA A 438 7.41 -24.61 2.10
CA ALA A 438 7.89 -23.25 2.30
C ALA A 438 7.44 -22.70 3.66
N SER A 439 8.23 -21.79 4.23
CA SER A 439 7.85 -21.01 5.40
C SER A 439 6.61 -20.17 5.07
N GLY A 440 5.66 -20.04 5.98
CA GLY A 440 4.40 -19.36 5.67
C GLY A 440 3.55 -20.02 4.58
N GLY A 441 4.08 -21.04 3.86
CA GLY A 441 3.41 -21.77 2.78
C GLY A 441 3.45 -21.07 1.42
N MET A 442 4.31 -20.07 1.24
CA MET A 442 4.43 -19.27 0.02
C MET A 442 5.88 -19.18 -0.47
N VAL A 443 6.05 -18.86 -1.73
CA VAL A 443 7.34 -18.47 -2.34
C VAL A 443 7.12 -17.30 -3.28
N VAL A 444 8.16 -16.53 -3.55
CA VAL A 444 8.17 -15.56 -4.66
C VAL A 444 8.66 -16.26 -5.91
N THR A 445 7.90 -16.19 -6.99
CA THR A 445 8.13 -16.85 -8.27
C THR A 445 8.30 -15.85 -9.42
N ASN A 446 8.74 -16.36 -10.59
CA ASN A 446 8.99 -15.56 -11.80
C ASN A 446 10.01 -14.43 -11.60
N ILE A 447 11.02 -14.70 -10.79
CA ILE A 447 12.13 -13.80 -10.51
C ILE A 447 13.09 -13.81 -11.71
N GLY A 448 13.63 -12.64 -12.09
CA GLY A 448 14.61 -12.54 -13.18
C GLY A 448 14.00 -12.48 -14.58
N GLY A 449 14.72 -13.00 -15.57
CA GLY A 449 14.34 -12.93 -16.99
C GLY A 449 14.55 -11.56 -17.63
N GLN A 450 14.76 -10.53 -16.83
CA GLN A 450 15.12 -9.15 -17.21
C GLN A 450 15.76 -8.43 -16.03
N ALA A 451 16.51 -7.38 -16.30
CA ALA A 451 17.10 -6.55 -15.25
C ALA A 451 16.02 -5.86 -14.42
N GLY A 452 16.19 -5.84 -13.10
CA GLY A 452 15.28 -5.20 -12.16
C GLY A 452 14.08 -6.04 -11.74
N ASN A 453 13.85 -7.22 -12.32
CA ASN A 453 12.81 -8.16 -11.86
C ASN A 453 13.35 -9.02 -10.71
N ASP A 454 13.59 -8.37 -9.59
CA ASP A 454 14.33 -8.88 -8.44
C ASP A 454 13.42 -9.03 -7.23
N VAL A 455 13.82 -9.86 -6.27
CA VAL A 455 13.30 -9.84 -4.90
C VAL A 455 14.24 -8.98 -4.07
N VAL A 456 13.72 -7.93 -3.40
CA VAL A 456 14.55 -6.92 -2.73
C VAL A 456 14.12 -6.72 -1.28
N TRP A 457 14.98 -7.06 -0.33
CA TRP A 457 14.82 -6.72 1.09
C TRP A 457 15.59 -5.42 1.36
N ARG A 458 14.87 -4.34 1.70
CA ARG A 458 15.43 -2.98 1.87
C ARG A 458 15.95 -2.69 3.28
N ASN A 459 15.54 -3.48 4.28
CA ASN A 459 15.77 -3.20 5.70
C ASN A 459 16.42 -4.38 6.43
N VAL A 460 17.48 -4.96 5.86
CA VAL A 460 18.29 -5.99 6.56
C VAL A 460 19.22 -5.28 7.54
N TYR A 461 18.90 -5.36 8.83
CA TYR A 461 19.63 -4.62 9.84
C TYR A 461 20.77 -5.43 10.46
N SER A 462 21.92 -4.79 10.66
CA SER A 462 23.02 -5.29 11.46
C SER A 462 23.57 -4.17 12.36
N GLU A 463 23.60 -4.38 13.67
CA GLU A 463 24.06 -3.36 14.63
C GLU A 463 25.53 -3.00 14.42
N THR A 464 26.37 -4.01 14.21
CA THR A 464 27.83 -3.83 14.17
C THR A 464 28.46 -4.18 12.82
N GLY A 465 27.66 -4.62 11.84
CA GLY A 465 28.19 -5.13 10.57
C GLY A 465 29.03 -6.39 10.73
N GLY A 466 29.68 -6.81 9.66
CA GLY A 466 30.61 -7.95 9.62
C GLY A 466 30.22 -9.04 8.64
N ASP A 467 30.89 -10.19 8.79
CA ASP A 467 30.65 -11.33 7.92
C ASP A 467 29.55 -12.23 8.50
N TYR A 468 28.65 -12.68 7.62
CA TYR A 468 27.52 -13.54 7.95
C TYR A 468 27.50 -14.77 7.05
N GLU A 469 27.09 -15.89 7.59
CA GLU A 469 26.61 -17.03 6.84
C GLU A 469 25.15 -16.79 6.47
N MET A 470 24.83 -16.77 5.17
CA MET A 470 23.48 -16.63 4.65
C MET A 470 23.02 -17.98 4.10
N THR A 471 21.88 -18.48 4.56
CA THR A 471 21.23 -19.67 4.05
C THR A 471 19.98 -19.26 3.27
N VAL A 472 19.97 -19.50 1.95
CA VAL A 472 18.83 -19.19 1.07
C VAL A 472 18.00 -20.45 0.87
N TYR A 473 16.69 -20.36 1.09
CA TYR A 473 15.72 -21.43 0.86
C TYR A 473 14.98 -21.16 -0.44
N TYR A 474 14.90 -22.19 -1.30
CA TYR A 474 14.38 -22.02 -2.65
C TYR A 474 13.78 -23.33 -3.21
N THR A 475 12.94 -23.18 -4.25
CA THR A 475 12.64 -24.27 -5.21
C THR A 475 13.16 -23.90 -6.59
N ALA A 476 13.57 -24.91 -7.37
CA ALA A 476 14.06 -24.71 -8.73
C ALA A 476 13.48 -25.80 -9.64
N LYS A 477 12.14 -25.83 -9.71
CA LYS A 477 11.38 -26.82 -10.49
C LYS A 477 11.73 -26.74 -11.96
N HIS A 478 11.63 -27.88 -12.63
CA HIS A 478 11.96 -28.01 -14.05
C HIS A 478 11.13 -27.06 -14.91
N LEU A 479 11.80 -26.18 -15.63
CA LEU A 479 11.15 -25.35 -16.65
C LEU A 479 11.19 -26.07 -18.00
N ARG A 480 10.19 -25.82 -18.83
CA ARG A 480 10.08 -26.39 -20.18
C ARG A 480 11.33 -26.10 -21.05
N THR A 481 12.04 -25.03 -20.74
CA THR A 481 13.18 -24.51 -21.50
C THR A 481 14.53 -24.64 -20.80
N ALA A 482 14.55 -24.96 -19.48
CA ALA A 482 15.78 -25.13 -18.70
C ALA A 482 15.59 -26.19 -17.62
N LYS A 483 16.63 -27.00 -17.41
CA LYS A 483 16.65 -28.03 -16.36
C LYS A 483 17.18 -27.50 -15.04
N THR A 484 17.96 -26.44 -15.09
CA THR A 484 18.57 -25.77 -13.93
C THR A 484 18.35 -24.29 -14.03
N ARG A 485 18.46 -23.60 -12.90
CA ARG A 485 18.36 -22.15 -12.79
C ARG A 485 19.59 -21.61 -12.07
N ASP A 486 19.94 -20.37 -12.33
CA ASP A 486 21.04 -19.69 -11.64
C ASP A 486 20.47 -18.56 -10.77
N LEU A 487 21.15 -18.27 -9.67
CA LEU A 487 20.80 -17.23 -8.73
C LEU A 487 21.97 -16.27 -8.53
N VAL A 488 21.70 -14.97 -8.62
CA VAL A 488 22.63 -13.91 -8.24
C VAL A 488 22.10 -13.26 -6.97
N VAL A 489 22.90 -13.29 -5.91
CA VAL A 489 22.65 -12.56 -4.67
C VAL A 489 23.47 -11.29 -4.68
N SER A 490 22.86 -10.15 -4.34
CA SER A 490 23.57 -8.87 -4.19
C SER A 490 23.33 -8.30 -2.81
N VAL A 491 24.38 -7.69 -2.24
CA VAL A 491 24.31 -6.95 -0.97
C VAL A 491 24.76 -5.52 -1.25
N ASN A 492 23.94 -4.55 -0.87
CA ASN A 492 24.19 -3.12 -1.08
C ASN A 492 24.60 -2.80 -2.54
N GLY A 493 23.89 -3.43 -3.50
CA GLY A 493 24.15 -3.27 -4.94
C GLY A 493 25.38 -4.01 -5.48
N LYS A 494 26.14 -4.70 -4.62
CA LYS A 494 27.29 -5.49 -5.04
C LYS A 494 26.91 -6.95 -5.24
N ALA A 495 26.93 -7.40 -6.49
CA ALA A 495 26.65 -8.79 -6.83
C ALA A 495 27.76 -9.73 -6.36
N LEU A 496 27.38 -10.86 -5.81
CA LEU A 496 28.24 -11.99 -5.50
C LEU A 496 28.38 -12.93 -6.72
N PRO A 497 29.34 -13.87 -6.72
CA PRO A 497 29.43 -14.86 -7.76
C PRO A 497 28.10 -15.63 -7.92
N ALA A 498 27.67 -15.83 -9.16
CA ALA A 498 26.43 -16.55 -9.44
C ALA A 498 26.47 -17.98 -8.91
N LEU A 499 25.38 -18.40 -8.29
CA LEU A 499 25.12 -19.77 -7.88
C LEU A 499 24.45 -20.47 -9.04
N THR A 500 25.13 -21.46 -9.63
CA THR A 500 24.73 -22.05 -10.91
C THR A 500 24.18 -23.46 -10.75
N ASP A 501 23.45 -23.92 -11.78
CA ASP A 501 22.95 -25.29 -11.90
C ASP A 501 21.99 -25.70 -10.76
N LEU A 502 21.23 -24.78 -10.20
CA LEU A 502 20.27 -25.07 -9.16
C LEU A 502 19.06 -25.83 -9.73
N HIS A 503 18.72 -26.94 -9.08
CA HIS A 503 17.55 -27.75 -9.41
C HIS A 503 16.97 -28.40 -8.16
N SER A 504 15.66 -28.26 -7.97
CA SER A 504 14.91 -28.95 -6.92
C SER A 504 13.40 -28.89 -7.17
N GLU A 505 12.72 -30.00 -6.91
CA GLU A 505 11.26 -30.12 -6.95
C GLU A 505 10.59 -29.75 -5.60
N THR A 506 11.37 -29.64 -4.53
CA THR A 506 10.92 -29.26 -3.18
C THR A 506 11.82 -28.17 -2.62
N VAL A 507 11.41 -27.53 -1.53
CA VAL A 507 12.23 -26.53 -0.86
C VAL A 507 13.57 -27.15 -0.45
N GLN A 508 14.65 -26.51 -0.88
CA GLN A 508 16.04 -26.84 -0.56
C GLN A 508 16.74 -25.59 -0.04
N SER A 509 17.93 -25.75 0.52
CA SER A 509 18.75 -24.64 0.96
C SER A 509 20.14 -24.68 0.36
N LEU A 510 20.75 -23.52 0.24
CA LEU A 510 22.16 -23.33 -0.07
C LEU A 510 22.73 -22.26 0.86
N THR A 511 24.02 -22.34 1.12
CA THR A 511 24.70 -21.43 2.04
C THR A 511 25.82 -20.69 1.32
N LEU A 512 25.95 -19.38 1.62
CA LEU A 512 27.02 -18.51 1.12
C LEU A 512 27.43 -17.50 2.21
N ASN A 513 28.61 -16.93 2.08
CA ASN A 513 29.06 -15.86 2.97
C ASN A 513 28.73 -14.49 2.36
N VAL A 514 28.20 -13.60 3.19
CA VAL A 514 27.89 -12.22 2.84
C VAL A 514 28.53 -11.26 3.86
N HIS A 515 28.77 -10.04 3.43
CA HIS A 515 29.21 -8.96 4.33
C HIS A 515 28.09 -7.92 4.45
N LEU A 516 27.71 -7.62 5.69
CA LEU A 516 26.75 -6.55 5.99
C LEU A 516 27.50 -5.36 6.62
N GLU A 517 27.12 -4.17 6.21
CA GLU A 517 27.58 -2.93 6.85
C GLU A 517 26.79 -2.66 8.14
N PRO A 518 27.33 -1.91 9.11
CA PRO A 518 26.56 -1.46 10.26
C PRO A 518 25.32 -0.64 9.83
N GLY A 519 24.18 -0.91 10.43
CA GLY A 519 22.89 -0.28 10.08
C GLY A 519 22.09 -1.10 9.06
N PHE A 520 21.31 -0.41 8.26
CA PHE A 520 20.42 -1.04 7.26
C PHE A 520 21.16 -1.39 5.97
N ASN A 521 20.93 -2.59 5.50
CA ASN A 521 21.48 -3.13 4.26
C ASN A 521 20.34 -3.50 3.30
N THR A 522 20.65 -3.47 2.01
CA THR A 522 19.76 -4.00 0.97
C THR A 522 20.31 -5.34 0.49
N VAL A 523 19.48 -6.38 0.53
CA VAL A 523 19.75 -7.67 -0.09
C VAL A 523 18.82 -7.85 -1.26
N SER A 524 19.34 -8.28 -2.42
CA SER A 524 18.50 -8.64 -3.56
C SER A 524 18.91 -9.97 -4.18
N MET A 525 17.91 -10.64 -4.75
CA MET A 525 18.08 -11.94 -5.42
C MET A 525 17.45 -11.88 -6.80
N SER A 526 18.20 -12.28 -7.83
CA SER A 526 17.76 -12.16 -9.22
C SER A 526 18.51 -13.11 -10.17
N ASN A 527 18.10 -13.10 -11.42
CA ASN A 527 18.89 -13.55 -12.57
C ASN A 527 18.52 -12.67 -13.78
N PRO A 528 19.32 -11.66 -14.11
CA PRO A 528 18.96 -10.71 -15.16
C PRO A 528 18.93 -11.31 -16.58
N TYR A 529 19.47 -12.51 -16.77
CA TYR A 529 19.56 -13.17 -18.07
C TYR A 529 18.53 -14.27 -18.29
N TYR A 530 18.03 -14.86 -17.19
CA TYR A 530 17.07 -15.95 -17.21
C TYR A 530 16.25 -16.00 -15.91
N TRP A 531 15.34 -16.97 -15.79
CA TRP A 531 14.55 -17.17 -14.58
C TRP A 531 15.42 -17.68 -13.43
N ALA A 532 15.41 -16.98 -12.31
CA ALA A 532 15.99 -17.44 -11.06
C ALA A 532 15.14 -18.55 -10.41
N PRO A 533 15.64 -19.29 -9.42
CA PRO A 533 14.82 -20.10 -8.52
C PRO A 533 13.68 -19.30 -7.89
N ASP A 534 12.62 -19.99 -7.49
CA ASP A 534 11.56 -19.40 -6.67
C ASP A 534 12.10 -19.34 -5.23
N ILE A 535 11.97 -18.21 -4.58
CA ILE A 535 12.59 -17.95 -3.28
C ILE A 535 11.53 -18.02 -2.17
N ASP A 536 11.82 -18.79 -1.11
CA ASP A 536 11.04 -18.90 0.12
C ASP A 536 11.52 -17.81 1.12
N ARG A 537 12.76 -17.88 1.52
CA ARG A 537 13.36 -16.94 2.50
C ARG A 537 14.88 -17.01 2.46
N PHE A 538 15.51 -16.16 3.25
CA PHE A 538 16.87 -16.41 3.68
C PHE A 538 17.01 -16.23 5.21
N GLU A 539 17.98 -16.95 5.76
CA GLU A 539 18.39 -16.82 7.15
C GLU A 539 19.84 -16.32 7.20
N ILE A 540 20.18 -15.51 8.20
CA ILE A 540 21.56 -15.03 8.43
C ILE A 540 22.03 -15.38 9.82
N LYS A 541 23.31 -15.69 9.91
CA LYS A 541 24.00 -15.95 11.18
C LYS A 541 25.36 -15.28 11.15
N LYS A 542 25.65 -14.47 12.13
CA LYS A 542 26.95 -13.80 12.26
C LYS A 542 28.06 -14.81 12.48
N LEU A 543 29.20 -14.68 11.75
CA LEU A 543 30.37 -15.54 11.82
C LEU A 543 31.33 -15.17 12.93
#